data_e8dc9a4acc6c6cbc3b9343595527feec
#
_entry.id   e8dc9a4acc6c6cbc3b9343595527feec
#
_cell.length_a   1.000
_cell.length_b   1.000
_cell.length_c   1.000
_cell.angle_alpha   90.00
_cell.angle_beta   90.00
_cell.angle_gamma   90.00
#
_symmetry.space_group_name_H-M   'P 1'
#
loop_
_entity.id
_entity.type
_entity.pdbx_description
1 polymer ?
#
loop_
_entity_poly.entity_id
_entity_poly.type
_entity_poly.pdbx_seq_one_letter_code
_entity_poly.pdbx_strand_id
1 'polypeptide(L)'
;YSIVLTGIGDVFRKNKANIVSKGVFLLLGIVGLVSGFGILSLGVAYFASGFVMRSLCKHYLLHVHHFDDLLQKYRHQTAYPKRHILAMMWPNAWRDGLVTVTFYLTGQATVLLSSSFLTLYETGIYSFSMQVINAIIGISYGMFGAYIPAIQSAYVSRNRDMMRTLYAKSMACGLYLSITGITVFATIGIPIVKWLRHDFTIDRSVFLVMACS
;
A
#
# COMPACT_ATOMS: atom_id res chain seq x y z
N TYR A 1 12.91 7.39 -6.29
CA TYR A 1 13.58 6.12 -6.65
C TYR A 1 12.57 4.97 -6.78
N SER A 2 11.65 4.79 -5.84
CA SER A 2 10.61 3.75 -5.87
C SER A 2 9.74 3.82 -7.14
N ILE A 3 9.30 5.02 -7.55
CA ILE A 3 8.50 5.24 -8.76
C ILE A 3 9.30 4.89 -10.02
N VAL A 4 10.59 5.25 -10.05
CA VAL A 4 11.47 4.95 -11.19
C VAL A 4 11.64 3.43 -11.35
N LEU A 5 11.87 2.70 -10.26
CA LEU A 5 11.93 1.23 -10.28
C LEU A 5 10.64 0.60 -10.81
N THR A 6 9.49 1.15 -10.45
CA THR A 6 8.19 0.70 -11.01
C THR A 6 8.09 0.99 -12.51
N GLY A 7 8.56 2.17 -12.94
CA GLY A 7 8.55 2.56 -14.37
C GLY A 7 9.46 1.70 -15.24
N ILE A 8 10.58 1.21 -14.70
CA ILE A 8 11.51 0.28 -15.37
C ILE A 8 10.95 -1.17 -15.38
N GLY A 9 9.87 -1.43 -14.62
CA GLY A 9 9.27 -2.78 -14.50
C GLY A 9 9.88 -3.65 -13.39
N ASP A 10 10.83 -3.14 -12.62
CA ASP A 10 11.47 -3.88 -11.52
C ASP A 10 10.64 -3.80 -10.21
N VAL A 11 9.40 -4.28 -10.33
CA VAL A 11 8.44 -4.31 -9.21
C VAL A 11 8.91 -5.24 -8.09
N PHE A 12 9.63 -6.32 -8.44
CA PHE A 12 10.11 -7.30 -7.47
C PHE A 12 11.06 -6.67 -6.44
N ARG A 13 12.08 -5.93 -6.90
CA ARG A 13 13.05 -5.27 -6.01
C ARG A 13 12.42 -4.13 -5.18
N LYS A 14 11.50 -3.38 -5.78
CA LYS A 14 10.69 -2.41 -5.04
C LYS A 14 9.91 -3.07 -3.91
N ASN A 15 9.23 -4.19 -4.19
CA ASN A 15 8.45 -4.91 -3.17
C ASN A 15 9.35 -5.52 -2.09
N LYS A 16 10.52 -6.06 -2.46
CA LYS A 16 11.53 -6.51 -1.50
C LYS A 16 11.98 -5.37 -0.56
N ALA A 17 12.28 -4.18 -1.10
CA ALA A 17 12.62 -3.02 -0.31
C ALA A 17 11.47 -2.61 0.64
N ASN A 18 10.23 -2.70 0.16
CA ASN A 18 9.05 -2.41 0.97
C ASN A 18 8.88 -3.41 2.13
N ILE A 19 9.06 -4.71 1.89
CA ILE A 19 8.98 -5.75 2.93
C ILE A 19 10.05 -5.51 4.00
N VAL A 20 11.30 -5.25 3.59
CA VAL A 20 12.39 -4.96 4.54
C VAL A 20 12.09 -3.70 5.36
N SER A 21 11.62 -2.64 4.71
CA SER A 21 11.23 -1.39 5.38
C SER A 21 10.12 -1.60 6.40
N LYS A 22 9.09 -2.40 6.06
CA LYS A 22 8.01 -2.75 6.99
C LYS A 22 8.49 -3.64 8.14
N GLY A 23 9.44 -4.55 7.88
CA GLY A 23 10.10 -5.33 8.92
C GLY A 23 10.84 -4.43 9.92
N VAL A 24 11.59 -3.45 9.43
CA VAL A 24 12.28 -2.46 10.28
C VAL A 24 11.28 -1.64 11.11
N PHE A 25 10.18 -1.21 10.48
CA PHE A 25 9.10 -0.51 11.19
C PHE A 25 8.54 -1.32 12.35
N LEU A 26 8.23 -2.60 12.11
CA LEU A 26 7.70 -3.49 13.14
C LEU A 26 8.70 -3.73 14.27
N LEU A 27 9.94 -4.04 13.93
CA LEU A 27 10.99 -4.27 14.93
C LEU A 27 11.22 -3.04 15.83
N LEU A 28 11.44 -1.87 15.21
CA LEU A 28 11.65 -0.63 15.95
C LEU A 28 10.41 -0.20 16.73
N GLY A 29 9.21 -0.42 16.17
CA GLY A 29 7.96 -0.15 16.86
C GLY A 29 7.80 -1.00 18.12
N ILE A 30 8.02 -2.31 18.02
CA ILE A 30 7.94 -3.24 19.16
C ILE A 30 9.00 -2.89 20.22
N VAL A 31 10.25 -2.73 19.81
CA VAL A 31 11.35 -2.38 20.74
C VAL A 31 11.06 -1.06 21.43
N GLY A 32 10.62 -0.04 20.70
CA GLY A 32 10.33 1.27 21.26
C GLY A 32 9.12 1.25 22.23
N LEU A 33 8.08 0.47 21.93
CA LEU A 33 6.92 0.30 22.83
C LEU A 33 7.30 -0.43 24.11
N VAL A 34 8.09 -1.51 24.01
CA VAL A 34 8.59 -2.26 25.18
C VAL A 34 9.51 -1.40 26.02
N SER A 35 10.30 -0.52 25.41
CA SER A 35 11.18 0.44 26.12
C SER A 35 10.43 1.62 26.75
N GLY A 36 9.11 1.69 26.65
CA GLY A 36 8.29 2.71 27.30
C GLY A 36 8.22 4.07 26.60
N PHE A 37 8.75 4.19 25.37
CA PHE A 37 8.69 5.46 24.61
C PHE A 37 7.28 5.81 24.08
N GLY A 38 6.28 4.96 24.28
CA GLY A 38 4.89 5.20 23.92
C GLY A 38 4.72 5.54 22.41
N ILE A 39 3.88 6.52 22.10
CA ILE A 39 3.55 6.93 20.72
C ILE A 39 4.76 7.46 19.94
N LEU A 40 5.75 8.05 20.60
CA LEU A 40 6.96 8.56 19.93
C LEU A 40 7.75 7.45 19.24
N SER A 41 7.72 6.22 19.78
CA SER A 41 8.38 5.06 19.18
C SER A 41 7.86 4.77 17.77
N LEU A 42 6.56 4.90 17.55
CA LEU A 42 5.93 4.68 16.23
C LEU A 42 6.35 5.75 15.24
N GLY A 43 6.48 7.01 15.68
CA GLY A 43 6.97 8.10 14.84
C GLY A 43 8.41 7.87 14.37
N VAL A 44 9.30 7.50 15.30
CA VAL A 44 10.70 7.17 14.99
C VAL A 44 10.80 5.94 14.09
N ALA A 45 10.04 4.88 14.38
CA ALA A 45 10.00 3.67 13.56
C ALA A 45 9.53 3.97 12.12
N TYR A 46 8.52 4.83 11.97
CA TYR A 46 8.01 5.25 10.65
C TYR A 46 9.06 6.03 9.87
N PHE A 47 9.74 6.98 10.51
CA PHE A 47 10.80 7.76 9.90
C PHE A 47 11.97 6.87 9.46
N ALA A 48 12.44 5.98 10.34
CA ALA A 48 13.51 5.02 10.05
C ALA A 48 13.14 4.09 8.87
N SER A 49 11.90 3.57 8.85
CA SER A 49 11.43 2.71 7.76
C SER A 49 11.42 3.45 6.41
N GLY A 50 11.00 4.72 6.39
CA GLY A 50 11.04 5.57 5.20
C GLY A 50 12.47 5.79 4.69
N PHE A 51 13.42 5.99 5.59
CA PHE A 51 14.83 6.14 5.25
C PHE A 51 15.41 4.84 4.66
N VAL A 52 15.13 3.70 5.27
CA VAL A 52 15.53 2.37 4.77
C VAL A 52 14.95 2.11 3.38
N MET A 53 13.66 2.37 3.19
CA MET A 53 13.01 2.22 1.88
C MET A 53 13.69 3.06 0.80
N ARG A 54 14.00 4.33 1.13
CA ARG A 54 14.66 5.25 0.21
C ARG A 54 16.08 4.80 -0.13
N SER A 55 16.84 4.35 0.88
CA SER A 55 18.23 3.88 0.72
C SER A 55 18.31 2.62 -0.13
N LEU A 56 17.45 1.64 0.13
CA LEU A 56 17.39 0.39 -0.65
C LEU A 56 16.98 0.64 -2.10
N CYS A 57 15.94 1.44 -2.33
CA CYS A 57 15.52 1.78 -3.70
C CYS A 57 16.60 2.54 -4.46
N LYS A 58 17.33 3.44 -3.78
CA LYS A 58 18.48 4.14 -4.36
C LYS A 58 19.60 3.16 -4.72
N HIS A 59 19.95 2.26 -3.80
CA HIS A 59 20.97 1.25 -4.02
C HIS A 59 20.64 0.35 -5.21
N TYR A 60 19.42 -0.16 -5.30
CA TYR A 60 18.99 -0.99 -6.42
C TYR A 60 19.02 -0.24 -7.75
N LEU A 61 18.61 1.03 -7.77
CA LEU A 61 18.61 1.84 -8.98
C LEU A 61 20.04 2.09 -9.49
N LEU A 62 20.96 2.49 -8.60
CA LEU A 62 22.32 2.88 -8.97
C LEU A 62 23.19 1.66 -9.31
N HIS A 63 23.17 0.61 -8.49
CA HIS A 63 24.12 -0.50 -8.62
C HIS A 63 23.64 -1.61 -9.56
N VAL A 64 22.33 -1.82 -9.67
CA VAL A 64 21.81 -2.90 -10.50
C VAL A 64 21.42 -2.44 -11.89
N HIS A 65 20.83 -1.25 -12.01
CA HIS A 65 20.40 -0.72 -13.31
C HIS A 65 21.44 0.23 -13.95
N HIS A 66 22.62 0.42 -13.33
CA HIS A 66 23.67 1.32 -13.82
C HIS A 66 23.11 2.68 -14.28
N PHE A 67 22.15 3.20 -13.49
CA PHE A 67 21.39 4.40 -13.86
C PHE A 67 22.29 5.64 -13.98
N ASP A 68 23.43 5.64 -13.28
CA ASP A 68 24.42 6.71 -13.39
C ASP A 68 25.03 6.77 -14.78
N ASP A 69 25.31 5.63 -15.42
CA ASP A 69 25.85 5.57 -16.78
C ASP A 69 24.83 6.10 -17.79
N LEU A 70 23.54 5.76 -17.59
CA LEU A 70 22.46 6.30 -18.41
C LEU A 70 22.30 7.81 -18.20
N LEU A 71 22.38 8.31 -16.97
CA LEU A 71 22.32 9.74 -16.68
C LEU A 71 23.49 10.50 -17.32
N GLN A 72 24.71 9.96 -17.26
CA GLN A 72 25.86 10.57 -17.93
C GLN A 72 25.71 10.59 -19.45
N LYS A 73 25.28 9.47 -20.04
CA LYS A 73 25.08 9.34 -21.50
C LYS A 73 24.04 10.33 -22.04
N TYR A 74 22.96 10.57 -21.27
CA TYR A 74 21.87 11.46 -21.70
C TYR A 74 21.96 12.88 -21.13
N ARG A 75 22.98 13.18 -20.33
CA ARG A 75 23.15 14.51 -19.70
C ARG A 75 23.31 15.64 -20.71
N HIS A 76 23.81 15.35 -21.90
CA HIS A 76 24.03 16.32 -22.97
C HIS A 76 22.94 16.32 -24.04
N GLN A 77 21.97 15.42 -23.97
CA GLN A 77 20.81 15.48 -24.84
C GLN A 77 19.84 16.52 -24.31
N THR A 78 19.24 17.27 -25.21
CA THR A 78 18.31 18.39 -24.96
C THR A 78 17.36 18.09 -23.81
N ALA A 79 17.68 18.61 -22.65
CA ALA A 79 16.78 18.52 -21.51
C ALA A 79 15.57 19.37 -21.79
N TYR A 80 14.40 18.75 -21.92
CA TYR A 80 13.13 19.46 -21.95
C TYR A 80 13.07 20.43 -20.76
N PRO A 81 12.66 21.69 -20.97
CA PRO A 81 12.54 22.64 -19.89
C PRO A 81 11.61 22.07 -18.81
N LYS A 82 12.00 22.15 -17.56
CA LYS A 82 11.25 21.60 -16.41
C LYS A 82 9.77 22.01 -16.43
N ARG A 83 9.49 23.22 -16.90
CA ARG A 83 8.13 23.75 -17.05
C ARG A 83 7.30 22.96 -18.05
N HIS A 84 7.90 22.48 -19.13
CA HIS A 84 7.19 21.68 -20.14
C HIS A 84 6.82 20.29 -19.61
N ILE A 85 7.77 19.63 -18.90
CA ILE A 85 7.53 18.35 -18.24
C ILE A 85 6.43 18.50 -17.19
N LEU A 86 6.51 19.54 -16.36
CA LEU A 86 5.50 19.82 -15.34
C LEU A 86 4.12 20.07 -15.97
N ALA A 87 4.02 20.85 -17.03
CA ALA A 87 2.77 21.11 -17.72
C ALA A 87 2.14 19.85 -18.31
N MET A 88 2.96 18.92 -18.83
CA MET A 88 2.50 17.64 -19.37
C MET A 88 2.01 16.68 -18.26
N MET A 89 2.68 16.66 -17.10
CA MET A 89 2.34 15.78 -15.99
C MET A 89 1.22 16.32 -15.09
N TRP A 90 1.09 17.63 -15.00
CA TRP A 90 0.19 18.31 -14.06
C TRP A 90 -1.27 17.87 -14.15
N PRO A 91 -1.91 17.75 -15.36
CA PRO A 91 -3.30 17.35 -15.46
C PRO A 91 -3.58 15.96 -14.87
N ASN A 92 -2.63 15.03 -15.04
CA ASN A 92 -2.76 13.68 -14.49
C ASN A 92 -2.42 13.65 -12.99
N ALA A 93 -1.35 14.32 -12.58
CA ALA A 93 -0.94 14.40 -11.18
C ALA A 93 -2.00 15.06 -10.30
N TRP A 94 -2.66 16.12 -10.78
CA TRP A 94 -3.75 16.77 -10.07
C TRP A 94 -4.95 15.84 -9.87
N ARG A 95 -5.38 15.15 -10.95
CA ARG A 95 -6.51 14.21 -10.89
C ARG A 95 -6.23 13.06 -9.93
N ASP A 96 -5.06 12.46 -10.02
CA ASP A 96 -4.62 11.37 -9.14
C ASP A 96 -4.49 11.83 -7.69
N GLY A 97 -3.94 13.04 -7.48
CA GLY A 97 -3.86 13.66 -6.17
C GLY A 97 -5.24 13.90 -5.55
N LEU A 98 -6.21 14.37 -6.32
CA LEU A 98 -7.57 14.62 -5.86
C LEU A 98 -8.28 13.32 -5.48
N VAL A 99 -8.14 12.28 -6.29
CA VAL A 99 -8.66 10.93 -5.99
C VAL A 99 -8.03 10.40 -4.70
N THR A 100 -6.72 10.51 -4.54
CA THR A 100 -5.99 10.05 -3.36
C THR A 100 -6.44 10.79 -2.08
N VAL A 101 -6.58 12.12 -2.16
CA VAL A 101 -7.08 12.94 -1.04
C VAL A 101 -8.51 12.56 -0.68
N THR A 102 -9.40 12.38 -1.67
CA THR A 102 -10.78 11.95 -1.43
C THR A 102 -10.84 10.59 -0.76
N PHE A 103 -10.04 9.64 -1.24
CA PHE A 103 -9.97 8.30 -0.65
C PHE A 103 -9.48 8.33 0.80
N TYR A 104 -8.45 9.13 1.07
CA TYR A 104 -7.92 9.32 2.42
C TYR A 104 -8.94 9.99 3.35
N LEU A 105 -9.56 11.08 2.88
CA LEU A 105 -10.58 11.79 3.66
C LEU A 105 -11.77 10.89 3.97
N THR A 106 -12.26 10.11 3.01
CA THR A 106 -13.39 9.18 3.23
C THR A 106 -13.05 8.17 4.32
N GLY A 107 -11.88 7.53 4.27
CA GLY A 107 -11.46 6.57 5.29
C GLY A 107 -11.26 7.20 6.67
N GLN A 108 -10.62 8.35 6.76
CA GLN A 108 -10.37 9.02 8.05
C GLN A 108 -11.62 9.72 8.59
N ALA A 109 -12.46 10.32 7.74
CA ALA A 109 -13.71 10.93 8.17
C ALA A 109 -14.65 9.92 8.82
N THR A 110 -14.72 8.69 8.31
CA THR A 110 -15.53 7.63 8.90
C THR A 110 -15.10 7.30 10.33
N VAL A 111 -13.78 7.23 10.59
CA VAL A 111 -13.25 7.00 11.93
C VAL A 111 -13.52 8.20 12.86
N LEU A 112 -13.35 9.43 12.36
CA LEU A 112 -13.65 10.64 13.14
C LEU A 112 -15.14 10.75 13.47
N LEU A 113 -16.02 10.48 12.51
CA LEU A 113 -17.47 10.46 12.75
C LEU A 113 -17.83 9.36 13.76
N SER A 114 -17.27 8.16 13.63
CA SER A 114 -17.48 7.09 14.60
C SER A 114 -17.09 7.50 16.01
N SER A 115 -15.97 8.20 16.17
CA SER A 115 -15.52 8.68 17.48
C SER A 115 -16.43 9.74 18.11
N SER A 116 -17.24 10.43 17.31
CA SER A 116 -18.20 11.43 17.79
C SER A 116 -19.54 10.82 18.25
N PHE A 117 -19.90 9.64 17.75
CA PHE A 117 -21.19 8.99 18.03
C PHE A 117 -21.06 7.72 18.87
N LEU A 118 -19.90 7.08 18.86
CA LEU A 118 -19.63 5.84 19.57
C LEU A 118 -18.73 6.08 20.78
N THR A 119 -18.77 5.15 21.73
CA THR A 119 -17.82 5.14 22.83
C THR A 119 -16.40 4.90 22.35
N LEU A 120 -15.40 5.26 23.13
CA LEU A 120 -13.99 5.04 22.81
C LEU A 120 -13.69 3.56 22.54
N TYR A 121 -14.35 2.67 23.26
CA TYR A 121 -14.23 1.22 23.11
C TYR A 121 -14.78 0.75 21.73
N GLU A 122 -15.99 1.15 21.39
CA GLU A 122 -16.62 0.81 20.11
C GLU A 122 -15.86 1.39 18.92
N THR A 123 -15.39 2.64 19.04
CA THR A 123 -14.52 3.27 18.04
C THR A 123 -13.22 2.49 17.87
N GLY A 124 -12.66 1.95 18.96
CA GLY A 124 -11.49 1.08 18.92
C GLY A 124 -11.73 -0.22 18.15
N ILE A 125 -12.86 -0.89 18.39
CA ILE A 125 -13.27 -2.11 17.67
C ILE A 125 -13.48 -1.80 16.19
N TYR A 126 -14.18 -0.72 15.89
CA TYR A 126 -14.43 -0.27 14.52
C TYR A 126 -13.11 -0.01 13.76
N SER A 127 -12.22 0.79 14.35
CA SER A 127 -10.93 1.15 13.75
C SER A 127 -10.04 -0.07 13.53
N PHE A 128 -10.01 -1.00 14.48
CA PHE A 128 -9.27 -2.25 14.34
C PHE A 128 -9.84 -3.12 13.20
N SER A 129 -11.16 -3.27 13.15
CA SER A 129 -11.84 -4.03 12.09
C SER A 129 -11.55 -3.44 10.72
N MET A 130 -11.62 -2.11 10.58
CA MET A 130 -11.26 -1.41 9.34
C MET A 130 -9.77 -1.59 8.96
N GLN A 131 -8.86 -1.59 9.93
CA GLN A 131 -7.44 -1.87 9.66
C GLN A 131 -7.22 -3.26 9.10
N VAL A 132 -7.90 -4.27 9.66
CA VAL A 132 -7.81 -5.66 9.17
C VAL A 132 -8.38 -5.78 7.76
N ILE A 133 -9.55 -5.21 7.51
CA ILE A 133 -10.17 -5.18 6.18
C ILE A 133 -9.24 -4.51 5.18
N ASN A 134 -8.70 -3.34 5.51
CA ASN A 134 -7.77 -2.62 4.65
C ASN A 134 -6.46 -3.39 4.41
N ALA A 135 -5.97 -4.16 5.38
CA ALA A 135 -4.80 -5.02 5.20
C ALA A 135 -5.09 -6.15 4.20
N ILE A 136 -6.24 -6.83 4.32
CA ILE A 136 -6.67 -7.89 3.39
C ILE A 136 -6.84 -7.33 1.97
N ILE A 137 -7.55 -6.21 1.84
CA ILE A 137 -7.75 -5.52 0.55
C ILE A 137 -6.40 -5.07 -0.01
N GLY A 138 -5.50 -4.54 0.83
CA GLY A 138 -4.17 -4.11 0.44
C GLY A 138 -3.30 -5.23 -0.16
N ILE A 139 -3.40 -6.44 0.38
CA ILE A 139 -2.75 -7.63 -0.20
C ILE A 139 -3.32 -7.93 -1.59
N SER A 140 -4.65 -7.88 -1.74
CA SER A 140 -5.34 -8.11 -3.00
C SER A 140 -4.97 -7.06 -4.06
N TYR A 141 -4.89 -5.78 -3.68
CA TYR A 141 -4.40 -4.70 -4.54
C TYR A 141 -2.92 -4.89 -4.92
N GLY A 142 -2.10 -5.40 -4.01
CA GLY A 142 -0.70 -5.72 -4.28
C GLY A 142 -0.55 -6.74 -5.41
N MET A 143 -1.41 -7.76 -5.43
CA MET A 143 -1.45 -8.74 -6.52
C MET A 143 -1.88 -8.11 -7.84
N PHE A 144 -2.93 -7.28 -7.85
CA PHE A 144 -3.31 -6.52 -9.05
C PHE A 144 -2.17 -5.64 -9.54
N GLY A 145 -1.48 -4.95 -8.63
CA GLY A 145 -0.32 -4.10 -8.93
C GLY A 145 0.82 -4.82 -9.67
N ALA A 146 1.00 -6.12 -9.42
CA ALA A 146 2.00 -6.92 -10.13
C ALA A 146 1.67 -7.13 -11.62
N TYR A 147 0.39 -7.09 -12.00
CA TYR A 147 -0.05 -7.23 -13.40
C TYR A 147 -0.07 -5.92 -14.17
N ILE A 148 -0.01 -4.76 -13.50
CA ILE A 148 -0.09 -3.43 -14.15
C ILE A 148 0.93 -3.26 -15.28
N PRO A 149 2.23 -3.59 -15.14
CA PRO A 149 3.19 -3.41 -16.23
C PRO A 149 2.87 -4.26 -17.45
N ALA A 150 2.40 -5.50 -17.24
CA ALA A 150 2.01 -6.38 -18.34
C ALA A 150 0.75 -5.89 -19.06
N ILE A 151 -0.23 -5.36 -18.31
CA ILE A 151 -1.44 -4.76 -18.86
C ILE A 151 -1.10 -3.50 -19.69
N GLN A 152 -0.21 -2.65 -19.17
CA GLN A 152 0.27 -1.46 -19.89
C GLN A 152 1.01 -1.82 -21.18
N SER A 153 1.87 -2.85 -21.16
CA SER A 153 2.56 -3.35 -22.34
C SER A 153 1.57 -3.89 -23.38
N ALA A 154 0.57 -4.66 -22.96
CA ALA A 154 -0.48 -5.16 -23.86
C ALA A 154 -1.33 -4.02 -24.45
N TYR A 155 -1.57 -2.95 -23.69
CA TYR A 155 -2.26 -1.76 -24.15
C TYR A 155 -1.47 -1.02 -25.25
N VAL A 156 -0.16 -0.79 -25.01
CA VAL A 156 0.73 -0.13 -25.99
C VAL A 156 0.87 -0.95 -27.26
N SER A 157 0.97 -2.28 -27.16
CA SER A 157 1.03 -3.20 -28.30
C SER A 157 -0.33 -3.41 -28.99
N ARG A 158 -1.41 -2.75 -28.53
CA ARG A 158 -2.79 -2.88 -29.03
C ARG A 158 -3.33 -4.31 -29.03
N ASN A 159 -2.76 -5.19 -28.21
CA ASN A 159 -3.23 -6.57 -28.07
C ASN A 159 -4.37 -6.65 -27.06
N ARG A 160 -5.60 -6.46 -27.56
CA ARG A 160 -6.82 -6.42 -26.73
C ARG A 160 -7.11 -7.74 -26.01
N ASP A 161 -6.84 -8.87 -26.65
CA ASP A 161 -7.13 -10.19 -26.06
C ASP A 161 -6.21 -10.49 -24.90
N MET A 162 -4.92 -10.20 -25.06
CA MET A 162 -3.94 -10.32 -23.97
C MET A 162 -4.29 -9.39 -22.79
N MET A 163 -4.64 -8.14 -23.10
CA MET A 163 -5.05 -7.17 -22.07
C MET A 163 -6.27 -7.65 -21.30
N ARG A 164 -7.31 -8.14 -21.99
CA ARG A 164 -8.53 -8.66 -21.37
C ARG A 164 -8.25 -9.87 -20.48
N THR A 165 -7.40 -10.78 -20.96
CA THR A 165 -7.03 -11.99 -20.21
C THR A 165 -6.24 -11.65 -18.95
N LEU A 166 -5.26 -10.74 -19.03
CA LEU A 166 -4.47 -10.31 -17.88
C LEU A 166 -5.34 -9.58 -16.85
N TYR A 167 -6.24 -8.71 -17.32
CA TYR A 167 -7.17 -7.98 -16.46
C TYR A 167 -8.11 -8.94 -15.74
N ALA A 168 -8.73 -9.89 -16.46
CA ALA A 168 -9.62 -10.89 -15.88
C ALA A 168 -8.90 -11.77 -14.84
N LYS A 169 -7.68 -12.22 -15.13
CA LYS A 169 -6.86 -13.00 -14.18
C LYS A 169 -6.51 -12.20 -12.92
N SER A 170 -6.09 -10.95 -13.07
CA SER A 170 -5.74 -10.10 -11.94
C SER A 170 -6.93 -9.81 -11.03
N MET A 171 -8.10 -9.53 -11.63
CA MET A 171 -9.35 -9.33 -10.90
C MET A 171 -9.82 -10.59 -10.17
N ALA A 172 -9.82 -11.74 -10.85
CA ALA A 172 -10.20 -13.01 -10.24
C ALA A 172 -9.29 -13.34 -9.06
N CYS A 173 -7.97 -13.23 -9.23
CA CYS A 173 -7.00 -13.47 -8.17
C CYS A 173 -7.21 -12.52 -6.96
N GLY A 174 -7.42 -11.23 -7.22
CA GLY A 174 -7.70 -10.25 -6.17
C GLY A 174 -8.99 -10.56 -5.39
N LEU A 175 -10.07 -10.93 -6.09
CA LEU A 175 -11.33 -11.33 -5.48
C LEU A 175 -11.18 -12.59 -4.60
N TYR A 176 -10.52 -13.63 -5.12
CA TYR A 176 -10.29 -14.87 -4.35
C TYR A 176 -9.48 -14.60 -3.09
N LEU A 177 -8.43 -13.77 -3.17
CA LEU A 177 -7.63 -13.39 -2.00
C LEU A 177 -8.44 -12.58 -0.99
N SER A 178 -9.25 -11.63 -1.44
CA SER A 178 -10.10 -10.84 -0.55
C SER A 178 -11.12 -11.72 0.17
N ILE A 179 -11.86 -12.55 -0.55
CA ILE A 179 -12.87 -13.45 0.02
C ILE A 179 -12.21 -14.43 1.01
N THR A 180 -11.09 -15.05 0.61
CA THR A 180 -10.35 -15.98 1.47
C THR A 180 -9.84 -15.29 2.72
N GLY A 181 -9.24 -14.11 2.58
CA GLY A 181 -8.72 -13.33 3.71
C GLY A 181 -9.81 -12.93 4.71
N ILE A 182 -10.94 -12.42 4.22
CA ILE A 182 -12.10 -12.07 5.05
C ILE A 182 -12.65 -13.31 5.75
N THR A 183 -12.81 -14.43 5.04
CA THR A 183 -13.32 -15.69 5.61
C THR A 183 -12.37 -16.24 6.68
N VAL A 184 -11.06 -16.28 6.41
CA VAL A 184 -10.06 -16.74 7.38
C VAL A 184 -10.04 -15.85 8.62
N PHE A 185 -10.12 -14.54 8.46
CA PHE A 185 -10.16 -13.66 9.63
C PHE A 185 -11.46 -13.80 10.41
N ALA A 186 -12.61 -13.92 9.75
CA ALA A 186 -13.89 -14.11 10.42
C ALA A 186 -14.01 -15.45 11.17
N THR A 187 -13.34 -16.50 10.68
CA THR A 187 -13.40 -17.85 11.28
C THR A 187 -12.30 -18.08 12.31
N ILE A 188 -11.08 -17.65 12.05
CA ILE A 188 -9.89 -17.92 12.87
C ILE A 188 -9.42 -16.66 13.58
N GLY A 189 -9.39 -15.52 12.91
CA GLY A 189 -8.87 -14.26 13.44
C GLY A 189 -9.68 -13.73 14.62
N ILE A 190 -11.00 -13.67 14.51
CA ILE A 190 -11.88 -13.19 15.57
C ILE A 190 -11.75 -14.04 16.86
N PRO A 191 -11.78 -15.38 16.82
CA PRO A 191 -11.50 -16.21 18.00
C PRO A 191 -10.13 -15.97 18.63
N ILE A 192 -9.08 -15.80 17.80
CA ILE A 192 -7.72 -15.50 18.29
C ILE A 192 -7.68 -14.17 19.03
N VAL A 193 -8.28 -13.12 18.46
CA VAL A 193 -8.35 -11.80 19.10
C VAL A 193 -9.08 -11.87 20.43
N LYS A 194 -10.21 -12.60 20.48
CA LYS A 194 -10.97 -12.83 21.70
C LYS A 194 -10.18 -13.64 22.76
N TRP A 195 -9.38 -14.59 22.33
CA TRP A 195 -8.52 -15.38 23.23
C TRP A 195 -7.38 -14.53 23.80
N LEU A 196 -6.80 -13.65 23.01
CA LEU A 196 -5.71 -12.76 23.42
C LEU A 196 -6.20 -11.66 24.37
N ARG A 197 -7.42 -11.18 24.16
CA ARG A 197 -7.99 -10.05 24.90
C ARG A 197 -9.47 -10.29 25.15
N HIS A 198 -9.78 -10.80 26.34
CA HIS A 198 -11.14 -11.21 26.73
C HIS A 198 -12.17 -10.06 26.66
N ASP A 199 -11.71 -8.84 26.91
CA ASP A 199 -12.56 -7.64 26.90
C ASP A 199 -12.84 -7.09 25.47
N PHE A 200 -12.18 -7.64 24.43
CA PHE A 200 -12.28 -7.13 23.06
C PHE A 200 -13.13 -8.08 22.22
N THR A 201 -14.41 -7.77 22.08
CA THR A 201 -15.37 -8.61 21.34
C THR A 201 -15.74 -7.97 20.01
N ILE A 202 -15.36 -8.64 18.90
CA ILE A 202 -15.78 -8.26 17.56
C ILE A 202 -16.98 -9.14 17.20
N ASP A 203 -18.10 -8.51 16.85
CA ASP A 203 -19.26 -9.22 16.31
C ASP A 203 -18.98 -9.60 14.84
N ARG A 204 -19.11 -10.90 14.54
CA ARG A 204 -18.91 -11.44 13.19
C ARG A 204 -19.82 -10.79 12.16
N SER A 205 -21.08 -10.55 12.54
CA SER A 205 -22.07 -9.96 11.65
C SER A 205 -21.67 -8.55 11.25
N VAL A 206 -21.25 -7.74 12.21
CA VAL A 206 -20.80 -6.37 11.99
C VAL A 206 -19.54 -6.36 11.12
N PHE A 207 -18.56 -7.23 11.41
CA PHE A 207 -17.33 -7.34 10.61
C PHE A 207 -17.63 -7.72 9.15
N LEU A 208 -18.52 -8.68 8.91
CA LEU A 208 -18.89 -9.09 7.54
C LEU A 208 -19.64 -7.98 6.79
N VAL A 209 -20.54 -7.25 7.43
CA VAL A 209 -21.20 -6.10 6.82
C VAL A 209 -20.19 -5.02 6.44
N MET A 210 -19.24 -4.71 7.34
CA MET A 210 -18.15 -3.75 7.06
C MET A 210 -17.24 -4.21 5.92
N ALA A 211 -17.02 -5.51 5.76
CA ALA A 211 -16.18 -6.06 4.68
C ALA A 211 -16.89 -6.08 3.32
N CYS A 212 -18.23 -6.00 3.29
CA CYS A 212 -19.04 -5.95 2.08
C CYS A 212 -19.37 -4.51 1.62
N SER A 213 -19.15 -3.52 2.47
CA SER A 213 -19.39 -2.10 2.16
C SER A 213 -18.19 -1.47 1.47
#